data_b7f3b0af507c62b81c0037e6c420efee
#
_entry.id   b7f3b0af507c62b81c0037e6c420efee
#
_cell.length_a   1.000
_cell.length_b   1.000
_cell.length_c   1.000
_cell.angle_alpha   90.00
_cell.angle_beta   90.00
_cell.angle_gamma   90.00
#
_symmetry.space_group_name_H-M   'P 1'
#
loop_
_entity.id
_entity.type
_entity.pdbx_description
1 polymer ?
#
loop_
_entity_poly.entity_id
_entity_poly.type
_entity_poly.pdbx_seq_one_letter_code
_entity_poly.pdbx_strand_id
1 'polypeptide(L)'
;MIGGSVLLWIAALAALLIVFTMESNEKPEPIFGSLEGRFESAITMEHEGKTLHYRENEITNYLIIGVDKSDVSQVTGHQHGGQADFLVVLSIDRIRRTVTPVMLDRDAMVEMKTYGVFGHPAGSRVMQLCLAQAYSGVNIPGSVNTVQTVQKLLQGVVINHYVVLDMTAIPLVNDAIGGVEVTLKDDFTVYDPAMVKGATLRLMGEQAEFFVRGRMTVADGTNASRMARQQQYLSGMLEQFRRTVKGNQHRLNQVLDAVRGHMASDASDNTLLHDVNAYDDYQWQPLKTLSGEHAIDEYGFAEFWVDEAALKDMVAEVWFQ
;
A
#
# COMPACT_ATOMS: atom_id res chain seq x y z
N MET A 1 -20.17 -8.60 -9.86
CA MET A 1 -19.98 -7.38 -9.07
C MET A 1 -19.52 -7.76 -7.65
N ILE A 2 -18.28 -8.23 -7.45
CA ILE A 2 -17.72 -8.60 -6.13
C ILE A 2 -16.21 -8.21 -6.06
N GLY A 3 -15.78 -7.26 -6.87
CA GLY A 3 -14.35 -6.86 -6.89
C GLY A 3 -13.97 -5.68 -5.99
N GLY A 4 -14.92 -5.03 -5.31
CA GLY A 4 -14.70 -3.74 -4.66
C GLY A 4 -14.35 -3.74 -3.17
N SER A 5 -14.48 -4.86 -2.46
CA SER A 5 -14.41 -4.84 -0.99
C SER A 5 -13.06 -5.27 -0.38
N VAL A 6 -12.13 -5.70 -1.18
CA VAL A 6 -10.99 -6.49 -0.75
C VAL A 6 -9.76 -5.67 -0.41
N LEU A 7 -9.47 -4.66 -1.18
CA LEU A 7 -8.33 -3.75 -0.94
C LEU A 7 -8.64 -2.64 0.05
N LEU A 8 -9.89 -2.48 0.34
CA LEU A 8 -10.43 -1.69 1.45
C LEU A 8 -9.76 -1.97 2.79
N TRP A 9 -9.05 -3.06 2.91
CA TRP A 9 -8.75 -3.65 4.18
C TRP A 9 -7.27 -3.71 4.55
N ILE A 10 -6.33 -3.78 3.59
CA ILE A 10 -4.93 -3.41 3.85
C ILE A 10 -4.91 -1.92 4.18
N ALA A 11 -5.73 -1.16 3.50
CA ALA A 11 -5.93 0.23 3.76
C ALA A 11 -6.59 0.51 5.11
N ALA A 12 -7.61 -0.24 5.49
CA ALA A 12 -8.20 -0.11 6.83
C ALA A 12 -7.27 -0.65 7.90
N LEU A 13 -6.49 -1.69 7.64
CA LEU A 13 -5.47 -2.16 8.56
C LEU A 13 -4.33 -1.14 8.68
N ALA A 14 -3.87 -0.56 7.58
CA ALA A 14 -2.89 0.52 7.61
C ALA A 14 -3.46 1.79 8.25
N ALA A 15 -4.68 2.19 7.92
CA ALA A 15 -5.36 3.31 8.58
C ALA A 15 -5.59 3.02 10.07
N LEU A 16 -5.80 1.77 10.43
CA LEU A 16 -6.00 1.35 11.81
C LEU A 16 -4.69 1.17 12.57
N LEU A 17 -3.61 0.75 11.88
CA LEU A 17 -2.23 0.73 12.38
C LEU A 17 -1.71 2.15 12.60
N ILE A 18 -2.19 3.07 11.82
CA ILE A 18 -1.99 4.51 11.95
C ILE A 18 -2.50 5.05 13.30
N VAL A 19 -3.59 4.50 13.85
CA VAL A 19 -4.28 5.04 15.04
C VAL A 19 -3.50 4.91 16.34
N PHE A 20 -2.52 4.02 16.45
CA PHE A 20 -2.07 3.60 17.78
C PHE A 20 -0.58 3.62 18.10
N THR A 21 0.24 4.36 17.39
CA THR A 21 1.65 4.51 17.78
C THR A 21 1.89 5.62 18.84
N MET A 22 0.97 5.81 19.77
CA MET A 22 1.15 6.80 20.84
C MET A 22 1.91 6.22 22.02
N GLU A 23 3.20 6.34 22.02
CA GLU A 23 4.11 6.58 23.16
C GLU A 23 5.59 6.44 22.81
N SER A 24 6.10 7.27 21.92
CA SER A 24 7.51 7.57 21.92
C SER A 24 7.76 9.05 21.67
N ASN A 25 8.38 9.68 22.64
CA ASN A 25 8.65 11.13 22.75
C ASN A 25 9.84 11.59 21.89
N GLU A 26 9.97 11.16 20.65
CA GLU A 26 10.91 11.75 19.71
C GLU A 26 10.18 12.09 18.42
N LYS A 27 9.97 13.42 18.23
CA LYS A 27 9.52 13.95 16.96
C LYS A 27 10.58 13.66 15.91
N PRO A 28 10.35 12.84 14.88
CA PRO A 28 11.15 12.97 13.69
C PRO A 28 10.88 14.36 13.13
N GLU A 29 11.93 15.16 12.95
CA GLU A 29 11.85 16.36 12.12
C GLU A 29 11.26 15.93 10.77
N PRO A 30 10.30 16.68 10.20
CA PRO A 30 9.75 16.37 8.88
C PRO A 30 10.91 16.35 7.89
N ILE A 31 11.19 15.20 7.29
CA ILE A 31 12.25 14.97 6.30
C ILE A 31 11.99 15.79 5.03
N PHE A 32 10.79 16.25 4.85
CA PHE A 32 10.42 17.30 3.93
C PHE A 32 10.45 18.62 4.70
N GLY A 33 11.53 19.38 4.54
CA GLY A 33 11.45 20.81 4.68
C GLY A 33 10.24 21.25 3.86
N SER A 34 9.31 21.95 4.51
CA SER A 34 8.02 22.34 3.99
C SER A 34 8.03 22.52 2.48
N LEU A 35 7.32 21.67 1.75
CA LEU A 35 7.00 21.88 0.33
C LEU A 35 6.10 23.13 0.14
N GLU A 36 5.94 23.92 1.18
CA GLU A 36 5.18 25.18 1.22
C GLU A 36 5.65 26.23 0.20
N GLY A 37 6.66 25.99 -0.59
CA GLY A 37 7.18 26.95 -1.55
C GLY A 37 7.05 26.57 -3.02
N ARG A 38 6.33 25.50 -3.42
CA ARG A 38 6.43 25.02 -4.82
C ARG A 38 5.16 25.02 -5.66
N PHE A 39 4.00 25.36 -5.15
CA PHE A 39 2.78 25.40 -5.97
C PHE A 39 2.05 26.73 -5.84
N GLU A 40 2.64 27.81 -6.39
CA GLU A 40 1.89 29.05 -6.65
C GLU A 40 0.93 28.93 -7.86
N SER A 41 0.95 27.81 -8.60
CA SER A 41 -0.01 27.54 -9.67
C SER A 41 -0.87 26.33 -9.28
N ALA A 42 -2.19 26.50 -9.29
CA ALA A 42 -3.13 25.40 -9.10
C ALA A 42 -2.80 24.26 -10.09
N ILE A 43 -2.67 23.03 -9.59
CA ILE A 43 -2.46 21.86 -10.44
C ILE A 43 -3.73 21.67 -11.28
N THR A 44 -3.58 21.71 -12.62
CA THR A 44 -4.69 21.53 -13.55
C THR A 44 -4.43 20.37 -14.49
N MET A 45 -5.51 19.79 -15.01
CA MET A 45 -5.49 18.72 -15.99
C MET A 45 -6.48 19.01 -17.11
N GLU A 46 -6.06 18.88 -18.36
CA GLU A 46 -6.99 18.88 -19.49
C GLU A 46 -7.59 17.48 -19.66
N HIS A 47 -8.91 17.38 -19.53
CA HIS A 47 -9.64 16.12 -19.68
C HIS A 47 -10.97 16.36 -20.39
N GLU A 48 -11.25 15.61 -21.48
CA GLU A 48 -12.45 15.76 -22.31
C GLU A 48 -12.74 17.20 -22.77
N GLY A 49 -11.70 17.97 -23.06
CA GLY A 49 -11.84 19.37 -23.50
C GLY A 49 -12.19 20.35 -22.38
N LYS A 50 -12.07 19.95 -21.13
CA LYS A 50 -12.25 20.80 -19.94
C LYS A 50 -10.96 20.85 -19.15
N THR A 51 -10.68 22.03 -18.57
CA THR A 51 -9.62 22.17 -17.57
C THR A 51 -10.17 21.81 -16.21
N LEU A 52 -9.69 20.72 -15.63
CA LEU A 52 -10.03 20.28 -14.28
C LEU A 52 -8.98 20.81 -13.28
N HIS A 53 -9.40 21.04 -12.05
CA HIS A 53 -8.55 21.52 -10.96
C HIS A 53 -8.35 20.43 -9.92
N TYR A 54 -7.11 20.28 -9.44
CA TYR A 54 -6.77 19.35 -8.37
C TYR A 54 -7.41 19.79 -7.06
N ARG A 55 -7.99 18.83 -6.34
CA ARG A 55 -8.75 19.06 -5.10
C ARG A 55 -7.86 19.00 -3.86
N GLU A 56 -6.73 19.73 -3.87
CA GLU A 56 -5.66 19.69 -2.86
C GLU A 56 -6.17 19.86 -1.42
N ASN A 57 -7.05 20.85 -1.19
CA ASN A 57 -7.56 21.16 0.15
C ASN A 57 -8.73 20.28 0.60
N GLU A 58 -9.19 19.36 -0.23
CA GLU A 58 -10.35 18.50 0.04
C GLU A 58 -9.96 17.05 0.25
N ILE A 59 -8.82 16.64 -0.31
CA ILE A 59 -8.36 15.27 -0.33
C ILE A 59 -7.06 15.12 0.45
N THR A 60 -6.98 14.06 1.26
CA THR A 60 -5.74 13.61 1.90
C THR A 60 -5.40 12.22 1.36
N ASN A 61 -4.18 12.05 0.85
CA ASN A 61 -3.72 10.79 0.27
C ASN A 61 -2.65 10.13 1.14
N TYR A 62 -2.89 8.89 1.52
CA TYR A 62 -1.92 8.01 2.19
C TYR A 62 -1.41 6.95 1.22
N LEU A 63 -0.09 6.82 1.06
CA LEU A 63 0.51 5.71 0.33
C LEU A 63 0.89 4.60 1.31
N ILE A 64 0.25 3.46 1.16
CA ILE A 64 0.54 2.26 1.93
C ILE A 64 1.50 1.38 1.13
N ILE A 65 2.62 1.02 1.74
CA ILE A 65 3.71 0.26 1.12
C ILE A 65 3.94 -1.01 1.93
N GLY A 66 3.71 -2.17 1.35
CA GLY A 66 4.08 -3.46 1.95
C GLY A 66 5.44 -3.92 1.42
N VAL A 67 6.40 -4.17 2.32
CA VAL A 67 7.76 -4.60 1.94
C VAL A 67 8.07 -6.01 2.44
N ASP A 68 8.92 -6.72 1.73
CA ASP A 68 9.29 -8.12 2.03
C ASP A 68 10.44 -8.26 3.06
N LYS A 69 10.83 -7.16 3.70
CA LYS A 69 11.87 -7.14 4.73
C LYS A 69 11.32 -7.05 6.15
N SER A 70 12.07 -7.59 7.10
CA SER A 70 11.71 -7.70 8.51
C SER A 70 12.11 -6.51 9.38
N ASP A 71 12.69 -5.45 8.83
CA ASP A 71 13.05 -4.24 9.59
C ASP A 71 12.82 -3.00 8.74
N VAL A 72 11.64 -2.42 8.89
CA VAL A 72 11.26 -1.18 8.19
C VAL A 72 11.74 0.08 8.91
N SER A 73 12.21 -0.03 10.16
CA SER A 73 12.58 1.10 10.99
C SER A 73 13.97 1.66 10.69
N GLN A 74 14.85 0.89 10.02
CA GLN A 74 16.26 1.26 9.78
C GLN A 74 16.62 1.38 8.31
N VAL A 75 15.64 1.64 7.44
CA VAL A 75 15.85 1.64 6.01
C VAL A 75 16.39 2.97 5.51
N THR A 76 17.68 3.20 5.77
CA THR A 76 18.45 4.27 5.15
C THR A 76 19.62 3.68 4.38
N GLY A 77 19.79 4.08 3.13
CA GLY A 77 20.93 3.70 2.31
C GLY A 77 20.58 2.82 1.10
N HIS A 78 21.52 2.72 0.19
CA HIS A 78 21.41 2.03 -1.08
C HIS A 78 21.10 0.54 -0.88
N GLN A 79 20.04 0.05 -1.53
CA GLN A 79 19.59 -1.36 -1.57
C GLN A 79 19.15 -2.01 -0.24
N HIS A 80 18.85 -1.24 0.79
CA HIS A 80 18.41 -1.82 2.06
C HIS A 80 16.89 -1.84 2.27
N GLY A 81 16.10 -1.14 1.41
CA GLY A 81 14.66 -0.95 1.59
C GLY A 81 13.76 -2.15 1.30
N GLY A 82 14.27 -3.22 0.69
CA GLY A 82 13.42 -4.27 0.15
C GLY A 82 12.65 -3.81 -1.09
N GLN A 83 11.83 -4.71 -1.66
CA GLN A 83 10.91 -4.35 -2.74
C GLN A 83 9.53 -4.05 -2.15
N ALA A 84 8.83 -3.08 -2.74
CA ALA A 84 7.45 -2.82 -2.43
C ALA A 84 6.55 -3.84 -3.14
N ASP A 85 6.21 -4.92 -2.45
CA ASP A 85 5.36 -5.98 -3.01
C ASP A 85 3.88 -5.60 -3.04
N PHE A 86 3.52 -4.54 -2.34
CA PHE A 86 2.17 -4.05 -2.20
C PHE A 86 2.17 -2.52 -2.13
N LEU A 87 1.35 -1.87 -2.97
CA LEU A 87 1.23 -0.42 -3.03
C LEU A 87 -0.24 -0.02 -3.21
N VAL A 88 -0.77 0.76 -2.28
CA VAL A 88 -2.13 1.31 -2.36
C VAL A 88 -2.13 2.77 -1.95
N VAL A 89 -2.76 3.62 -2.74
CA VAL A 89 -3.11 4.98 -2.35
C VAL A 89 -4.51 4.99 -1.76
N LEU A 90 -4.64 5.48 -0.54
CA LEU A 90 -5.91 5.80 0.09
C LEU A 90 -6.22 7.27 -0.13
N SER A 91 -7.17 7.54 -0.99
CA SER A 91 -7.66 8.89 -1.23
C SER A 91 -8.86 9.18 -0.34
N ILE A 92 -8.68 10.04 0.63
CA ILE A 92 -9.69 10.42 1.63
C ILE A 92 -10.28 11.76 1.22
N ASP A 93 -11.51 11.75 0.72
CA ASP A 93 -12.26 12.93 0.33
C ASP A 93 -13.09 13.44 1.50
N ARG A 94 -12.66 14.57 2.06
CA ARG A 94 -13.29 15.15 3.26
C ARG A 94 -14.64 15.82 2.97
N ILE A 95 -14.86 16.25 1.74
CA ILE A 95 -16.11 16.89 1.33
C ILE A 95 -17.18 15.84 1.00
N ARG A 96 -16.81 14.83 0.20
CA ARG A 96 -17.72 13.72 -0.17
C ARG A 96 -17.86 12.68 0.95
N ARG A 97 -17.00 12.78 1.99
CA ARG A 97 -16.92 11.81 3.09
C ARG A 97 -16.73 10.37 2.56
N THR A 98 -15.77 10.22 1.67
CA THR A 98 -15.46 8.94 1.04
C THR A 98 -13.98 8.59 1.15
N VAL A 99 -13.68 7.29 1.16
CA VAL A 99 -12.32 6.77 1.03
C VAL A 99 -12.27 5.94 -0.25
N THR A 100 -11.41 6.32 -1.19
CA THR A 100 -11.21 5.61 -2.45
C THR A 100 -9.83 4.94 -2.43
N PRO A 101 -9.75 3.62 -2.35
CA PRO A 101 -8.49 2.90 -2.49
C PRO A 101 -8.12 2.77 -3.97
N VAL A 102 -6.85 3.04 -4.29
CA VAL A 102 -6.26 2.87 -5.62
C VAL A 102 -5.05 1.95 -5.50
N MET A 103 -5.16 0.73 -5.99
CA MET A 103 -4.05 -0.22 -6.01
C MET A 103 -3.17 0.00 -7.23
N LEU A 104 -1.88 0.06 -6.98
CA LEU A 104 -0.86 0.18 -8.00
C LEU A 104 -0.23 -1.20 -8.26
N ASP A 105 0.01 -1.52 -9.53
CA ASP A 105 0.73 -2.74 -9.86
C ASP A 105 2.22 -2.55 -9.52
N ARG A 106 2.80 -3.50 -8.78
CA ARG A 106 4.20 -3.44 -8.38
C ARG A 106 5.16 -3.51 -9.57
N ASP A 107 4.74 -4.15 -10.66
CA ASP A 107 5.51 -4.33 -11.87
C ASP A 107 5.28 -3.17 -12.88
N ALA A 108 4.51 -2.13 -12.50
CA ALA A 108 4.27 -0.96 -13.35
C ALA A 108 5.60 -0.29 -13.73
N MET A 109 5.80 -0.11 -15.04
CA MET A 109 7.01 0.51 -15.61
C MET A 109 6.92 2.02 -15.50
N VAL A 110 7.68 2.59 -14.57
CA VAL A 110 7.64 4.02 -14.23
C VAL A 110 9.04 4.61 -14.19
N GLU A 111 9.17 5.84 -14.70
CA GLU A 111 10.43 6.56 -14.55
C GLU A 111 10.64 6.97 -13.08
N MET A 112 11.69 6.47 -12.47
CA MET A 112 12.08 6.76 -11.09
C MET A 112 13.50 7.27 -10.99
N LYS A 113 13.82 7.96 -9.89
CA LYS A 113 15.18 8.34 -9.56
C LYS A 113 16.00 7.12 -9.19
N THR A 114 17.23 7.06 -9.67
CA THR A 114 18.19 6.04 -9.31
C THR A 114 19.37 6.65 -8.55
N TYR A 115 19.98 5.83 -7.69
CA TYR A 115 21.11 6.24 -6.86
C TYR A 115 22.27 5.26 -7.06
N GLY A 116 23.48 5.79 -7.08
CA GLY A 116 24.70 4.99 -7.16
C GLY A 116 25.00 4.26 -5.85
N VAL A 117 26.03 3.42 -5.85
CA VAL A 117 26.44 2.58 -4.71
C VAL A 117 26.67 3.37 -3.41
N PHE A 118 27.07 4.63 -3.53
CA PHE A 118 27.26 5.52 -2.39
C PHE A 118 26.05 6.42 -2.08
N GLY A 119 24.88 6.11 -2.65
CA GLY A 119 23.65 6.87 -2.43
C GLY A 119 23.59 8.24 -3.10
N HIS A 120 24.50 8.56 -4.02
CA HIS A 120 24.43 9.77 -4.83
C HIS A 120 23.47 9.61 -6.01
N PRO A 121 22.74 10.67 -6.38
CA PRO A 121 21.85 10.62 -7.55
C PRO A 121 22.61 10.15 -8.81
N ALA A 122 22.04 9.19 -9.53
CA ALA A 122 22.60 8.60 -10.76
C ALA A 122 21.68 8.77 -11.98
N GLY A 123 20.76 9.73 -11.92
CA GLY A 123 19.78 10.02 -12.97
C GLY A 123 18.44 9.35 -12.73
N SER A 124 17.67 9.20 -13.82
CA SER A 124 16.36 8.51 -13.79
C SER A 124 16.35 7.37 -14.79
N ARG A 125 15.56 6.33 -14.48
CA ARG A 125 15.33 5.19 -15.39
C ARG A 125 13.88 4.73 -15.29
N VAL A 126 13.37 4.17 -16.38
CA VAL A 126 12.09 3.44 -16.38
C VAL A 126 12.36 2.05 -15.83
N MET A 127 11.72 1.71 -14.73
CA MET A 127 11.88 0.45 -14.02
C MET A 127 10.56 0.09 -13.33
N GLN A 128 10.45 -1.16 -12.84
CA GLN A 128 9.29 -1.61 -12.05
C GLN A 128 9.11 -0.76 -10.79
N LEU A 129 7.89 -0.34 -10.50
CA LEU A 129 7.54 0.52 -9.37
C LEU A 129 8.03 -0.04 -8.02
N CYS A 130 7.99 -1.37 -7.84
CA CYS A 130 8.46 -2.01 -6.61
C CYS A 130 9.91 -1.72 -6.27
N LEU A 131 10.75 -1.42 -7.27
CA LEU A 131 12.17 -1.13 -7.09
C LEU A 131 12.42 0.26 -6.52
N ALA A 132 11.46 1.19 -6.59
CA ALA A 132 11.60 2.53 -6.03
C ALA A 132 11.91 2.48 -4.52
N GLN A 133 11.34 1.49 -3.80
CA GLN A 133 11.59 1.28 -2.38
C GLN A 133 13.02 0.82 -2.09
N ALA A 134 13.62 0.05 -3.01
CA ALA A 134 14.99 -0.45 -2.87
C ALA A 134 16.05 0.61 -3.21
N TYR A 135 15.70 1.60 -4.04
CA TYR A 135 16.61 2.67 -4.45
C TYR A 135 16.43 3.90 -3.57
N SER A 136 17.39 4.15 -2.67
CA SER A 136 17.39 5.31 -1.78
C SER A 136 18.72 6.04 -1.80
N GLY A 137 18.69 7.33 -1.47
CA GLY A 137 19.89 8.16 -1.31
C GLY A 137 20.53 8.00 0.08
N VAL A 138 21.63 8.71 0.30
CA VAL A 138 22.22 8.83 1.65
C VAL A 138 21.21 9.53 2.56
N ASN A 139 20.86 8.89 3.67
CA ASN A 139 19.87 9.40 4.64
C ASN A 139 18.47 9.71 4.06
N ILE A 140 18.13 9.12 2.92
CA ILE A 140 16.80 9.24 2.32
C ILE A 140 16.15 7.86 2.34
N PRO A 141 15.06 7.65 3.08
CA PRO A 141 14.32 6.38 3.05
C PRO A 141 13.84 6.03 1.64
N GLY A 142 13.80 4.72 1.32
CA GLY A 142 13.25 4.24 0.05
C GLY A 142 11.79 4.65 -0.18
N SER A 143 11.03 4.77 0.90
CA SER A 143 9.65 5.26 0.88
C SER A 143 9.51 6.66 0.27
N VAL A 144 10.49 7.54 0.46
CA VAL A 144 10.51 8.87 -0.19
C VAL A 144 10.64 8.76 -1.70
N ASN A 145 11.51 7.88 -2.20
CA ASN A 145 11.63 7.63 -3.64
C ASN A 145 10.35 6.97 -4.18
N THR A 146 9.76 6.05 -3.42
CA THR A 146 8.49 5.42 -3.78
C THR A 146 7.37 6.45 -3.88
N VAL A 147 7.23 7.36 -2.90
CA VAL A 147 6.27 8.46 -2.93
C VAL A 147 6.46 9.31 -4.18
N GLN A 148 7.68 9.76 -4.47
CA GLN A 148 7.96 10.59 -5.65
C GLN A 148 7.65 9.86 -6.96
N THR A 149 7.92 8.56 -7.02
CA THR A 149 7.63 7.72 -8.19
C THR A 149 6.12 7.54 -8.37
N VAL A 150 5.38 7.30 -7.28
CA VAL A 150 3.90 7.20 -7.31
C VAL A 150 3.26 8.52 -7.70
N GLN A 151 3.72 9.64 -7.17
CA GLN A 151 3.23 10.96 -7.56
C GLN A 151 3.43 11.21 -9.05
N LYS A 152 4.56 10.79 -9.61
CA LYS A 152 4.83 10.87 -11.05
C LYS A 152 3.92 9.97 -11.86
N LEU A 153 3.74 8.70 -11.45
CA LEU A 153 2.82 7.76 -12.08
C LEU A 153 1.41 8.31 -12.11
N LEU A 154 0.95 8.89 -11.02
CA LEU A 154 -0.40 9.47 -10.89
C LEU A 154 -0.49 10.93 -11.37
N GLN A 155 0.39 11.33 -12.30
CA GLN A 155 0.34 12.62 -13.00
C GLN A 155 0.35 13.85 -12.06
N GLY A 156 1.08 13.77 -10.95
CA GLY A 156 1.27 14.87 -10.01
C GLY A 156 0.32 14.86 -8.81
N VAL A 157 -0.49 13.81 -8.64
CA VAL A 157 -1.29 13.64 -7.41
C VAL A 157 -0.39 13.71 -6.19
N VAL A 158 -0.72 14.58 -5.25
CA VAL A 158 0.06 14.76 -4.02
C VAL A 158 -0.17 13.59 -3.07
N ILE A 159 0.87 12.92 -2.64
CA ILE A 159 0.83 11.96 -1.53
C ILE A 159 1.20 12.72 -0.25
N ASN A 160 0.24 12.87 0.65
CA ASN A 160 0.43 13.63 1.89
C ASN A 160 1.25 12.87 2.92
N HIS A 161 0.99 11.58 3.03
CA HIS A 161 1.67 10.71 3.99
C HIS A 161 1.93 9.33 3.39
N TYR A 162 2.91 8.62 3.95
CA TYR A 162 3.13 7.21 3.65
C TYR A 162 3.18 6.36 4.92
N VAL A 163 2.85 5.09 4.76
CA VAL A 163 3.00 4.05 5.77
C VAL A 163 3.68 2.86 5.12
N VAL A 164 4.82 2.47 5.64
CA VAL A 164 5.54 1.25 5.25
C VAL A 164 5.22 0.16 6.25
N LEU A 165 4.84 -1.00 5.77
CA LEU A 165 4.55 -2.18 6.58
C LEU A 165 5.47 -3.32 6.18
N ASP A 166 6.05 -3.96 7.17
CA ASP A 166 6.76 -5.22 7.00
C ASP A 166 5.75 -6.35 6.80
N MET A 167 5.93 -7.14 5.75
CA MET A 167 5.03 -8.27 5.46
C MET A 167 5.10 -9.38 6.52
N THR A 168 6.12 -9.43 7.36
CA THR A 168 6.17 -10.34 8.53
C THR A 168 5.16 -9.96 9.62
N ALA A 169 4.55 -8.76 9.54
CA ALA A 169 3.42 -8.38 10.38
C ALA A 169 2.13 -9.15 10.06
N ILE A 170 2.01 -9.75 8.87
CA ILE A 170 0.79 -10.47 8.44
C ILE A 170 0.37 -11.53 9.45
N PRO A 171 1.21 -12.50 9.87
CA PRO A 171 0.83 -13.49 10.87
C PRO A 171 0.48 -12.86 12.22
N LEU A 172 1.17 -11.81 12.63
CA LEU A 172 0.92 -11.15 13.90
C LEU A 172 -0.48 -10.51 13.97
N VAL A 173 -0.84 -9.78 12.92
CA VAL A 173 -2.18 -9.19 12.79
C VAL A 173 -3.24 -10.28 12.70
N ASN A 174 -3.00 -11.28 11.85
CA ASN A 174 -3.90 -12.40 11.64
C ASN A 174 -4.27 -13.06 12.98
N ASP A 175 -3.28 -13.35 13.79
CA ASP A 175 -3.48 -14.04 15.08
C ASP A 175 -4.13 -13.13 16.11
N ALA A 176 -3.77 -11.84 16.14
CA ALA A 176 -4.38 -10.86 17.05
C ALA A 176 -5.88 -10.67 16.79
N ILE A 177 -6.34 -10.83 15.54
CA ILE A 177 -7.78 -10.81 15.21
C ILE A 177 -8.47 -12.19 15.32
N GLY A 178 -7.72 -13.24 15.65
CA GLY A 178 -8.23 -14.60 15.82
C GLY A 178 -8.29 -15.42 14.55
N GLY A 179 -7.45 -15.11 13.57
CA GLY A 179 -7.31 -15.85 12.31
C GLY A 179 -8.34 -15.49 11.23
N VAL A 180 -7.94 -15.64 9.99
CA VAL A 180 -8.76 -15.35 8.81
C VAL A 180 -9.25 -16.63 8.17
N GLU A 181 -10.56 -16.74 7.95
CA GLU A 181 -11.14 -17.87 7.24
C GLU A 181 -11.07 -17.69 5.71
N VAL A 182 -10.52 -18.70 5.04
CA VAL A 182 -10.41 -18.74 3.58
C VAL A 182 -10.77 -20.11 3.02
N THR A 183 -11.31 -20.14 1.79
CA THR A 183 -11.42 -21.38 1.03
C THR A 183 -10.28 -21.42 0.02
N LEU A 184 -9.43 -22.46 0.12
CA LEU A 184 -8.25 -22.60 -0.70
C LEU A 184 -8.63 -22.97 -2.15
N LYS A 185 -8.29 -22.11 -3.10
CA LYS A 185 -8.48 -22.36 -4.53
C LYS A 185 -7.34 -23.19 -5.13
N ASP A 186 -6.19 -23.15 -4.47
CA ASP A 186 -4.95 -23.82 -4.87
C ASP A 186 -4.44 -24.73 -3.76
N ASP A 187 -3.51 -25.62 -4.09
CA ASP A 187 -2.86 -26.51 -3.13
C ASP A 187 -1.66 -25.82 -2.47
N PHE A 188 -1.59 -25.83 -1.16
CA PHE A 188 -0.52 -25.27 -0.34
C PHE A 188 0.14 -26.32 0.54
N THR A 189 -0.09 -27.61 0.28
CA THR A 189 0.47 -28.70 1.10
C THR A 189 2.00 -28.71 1.13
N VAL A 190 2.64 -28.02 0.20
CA VAL A 190 4.09 -27.77 0.21
C VAL A 190 4.55 -26.96 1.42
N TYR A 191 3.68 -26.12 1.99
CA TYR A 191 3.95 -25.32 3.17
C TYR A 191 3.36 -25.92 4.45
N ASP A 192 2.10 -26.38 4.37
CA ASP A 192 1.41 -27.00 5.49
C ASP A 192 0.46 -28.10 4.98
N PRO A 193 0.61 -29.36 5.46
CA PRO A 193 -0.22 -30.50 5.02
C PRO A 193 -1.73 -30.28 5.18
N ALA A 194 -2.18 -29.39 6.07
CA ALA A 194 -3.60 -29.07 6.25
C ALA A 194 -4.15 -28.16 5.15
N MET A 195 -3.29 -27.47 4.41
CA MET A 195 -3.68 -26.48 3.41
C MET A 195 -3.96 -27.08 2.04
N VAL A 196 -4.91 -28.03 2.00
CA VAL A 196 -5.30 -28.76 0.78
C VAL A 196 -6.28 -27.93 -0.05
N LYS A 197 -6.12 -27.96 -1.38
CA LYS A 197 -7.07 -27.33 -2.33
C LYS A 197 -8.52 -27.72 -2.04
N GLY A 198 -9.41 -26.73 -1.98
CA GLY A 198 -10.83 -26.89 -1.69
C GLY A 198 -11.18 -26.87 -0.21
N ALA A 199 -10.20 -26.97 0.69
CA ALA A 199 -10.45 -26.85 2.12
C ALA A 199 -10.83 -25.41 2.51
N THR A 200 -11.75 -25.26 3.47
CA THR A 200 -12.02 -23.99 4.15
C THR A 200 -11.35 -24.04 5.51
N LEU A 201 -10.41 -23.17 5.73
CA LEU A 201 -9.55 -23.14 6.92
C LEU A 201 -9.55 -21.76 7.54
N ARG A 202 -9.41 -21.72 8.86
CA ARG A 202 -9.02 -20.52 9.59
C ARG A 202 -7.51 -20.48 9.68
N LEU A 203 -6.90 -19.64 8.86
CA LEU A 203 -5.45 -19.50 8.81
C LEU A 203 -4.94 -18.90 10.12
N MET A 204 -3.87 -19.47 10.66
CA MET A 204 -3.18 -19.01 11.86
C MET A 204 -1.67 -18.98 11.62
N GLY A 205 -0.98 -18.04 12.28
CA GLY A 205 0.48 -17.91 12.20
C GLY A 205 0.99 -17.87 10.77
N GLU A 206 2.00 -18.69 10.47
CA GLU A 206 2.65 -18.75 9.17
C GLU A 206 1.72 -19.16 8.01
N GLN A 207 0.61 -19.86 8.27
CA GLN A 207 -0.36 -20.20 7.22
C GLN A 207 -0.90 -18.95 6.51
N ALA A 208 -1.13 -17.87 7.26
CA ALA A 208 -1.56 -16.59 6.69
C ALA A 208 -0.49 -15.99 5.76
N GLU A 209 0.78 -16.03 6.19
CA GLU A 209 1.91 -15.56 5.38
C GLU A 209 2.08 -16.43 4.12
N PHE A 210 2.08 -17.75 4.24
CA PHE A 210 2.18 -18.66 3.09
C PHE A 210 1.06 -18.43 2.08
N PHE A 211 -0.17 -18.23 2.55
CA PHE A 211 -1.30 -17.98 1.67
C PHE A 211 -1.14 -16.67 0.88
N VAL A 212 -0.67 -15.61 1.52
CA VAL A 212 -0.49 -14.28 0.90
C VAL A 212 0.74 -14.22 0.00
N ARG A 213 1.86 -14.85 0.40
CA ARG A 213 3.17 -14.74 -0.27
C ARG A 213 3.46 -15.86 -1.25
N GLY A 214 2.87 -17.05 -1.10
CA GLY A 214 3.13 -18.22 -1.94
C GLY A 214 3.04 -17.86 -3.42
N ARG A 215 4.10 -18.19 -4.21
CA ARG A 215 4.18 -17.84 -5.63
C ARG A 215 4.60 -19.03 -6.49
N MET A 216 5.89 -19.36 -6.50
CA MET A 216 6.49 -20.28 -7.48
C MET A 216 6.02 -21.73 -7.34
N THR A 217 5.54 -22.12 -6.17
CA THR A 217 5.13 -23.50 -5.84
C THR A 217 3.62 -23.64 -5.70
N VAL A 218 2.86 -22.56 -5.96
CA VAL A 218 1.41 -22.53 -5.78
C VAL A 218 0.75 -22.01 -7.04
N ALA A 219 -0.34 -22.64 -7.47
CA ALA A 219 -1.10 -22.32 -8.68
C ALA A 219 -0.20 -22.30 -9.95
N ASP A 220 -0.36 -21.29 -10.78
CA ASP A 220 0.43 -21.08 -11.99
C ASP A 220 1.71 -20.25 -11.77
N GLY A 221 1.99 -19.88 -10.51
CA GLY A 221 3.15 -19.05 -10.15
C GLY A 221 3.08 -17.60 -10.58
N THR A 222 1.98 -17.16 -11.20
CA THR A 222 1.83 -15.79 -11.72
C THR A 222 1.57 -14.75 -10.63
N ASN A 223 1.89 -13.50 -10.93
CA ASN A 223 1.53 -12.38 -10.07
C ASN A 223 0.01 -12.21 -9.94
N ALA A 224 -0.73 -12.44 -11.03
CA ALA A 224 -2.20 -12.37 -11.02
C ALA A 224 -2.83 -13.35 -10.03
N SER A 225 -2.37 -14.61 -10.01
CA SER A 225 -2.83 -15.62 -9.03
C SER A 225 -2.48 -15.21 -7.61
N ARG A 226 -1.31 -14.65 -7.36
CA ARG A 226 -0.93 -14.11 -6.04
C ARG A 226 -1.84 -12.95 -5.64
N MET A 227 -2.08 -12.00 -6.53
CA MET A 227 -2.98 -10.86 -6.27
C MET A 227 -4.41 -11.35 -5.93
N ALA A 228 -4.93 -12.33 -6.65
CA ALA A 228 -6.25 -12.88 -6.37
C ALA A 228 -6.34 -13.51 -4.96
N ARG A 229 -5.28 -14.18 -4.51
CA ARG A 229 -5.19 -14.73 -3.14
C ARG A 229 -5.08 -13.62 -2.10
N GLN A 230 -4.22 -12.65 -2.33
CA GLN A 230 -4.11 -11.47 -1.48
C GLN A 230 -5.46 -10.79 -1.32
N GLN A 231 -6.19 -10.65 -2.42
CA GLN A 231 -7.55 -10.15 -2.41
C GLN A 231 -8.48 -10.99 -1.52
N GLN A 232 -8.49 -12.29 -1.67
CA GLN A 232 -9.34 -13.18 -0.87
C GLN A 232 -9.01 -13.08 0.63
N TYR A 233 -7.73 -13.17 0.98
CA TYR A 233 -7.26 -13.08 2.36
C TYR A 233 -7.69 -11.78 3.01
N LEU A 234 -7.50 -10.73 2.31
CA LEU A 234 -7.79 -9.40 2.77
C LEU A 234 -9.26 -9.18 3.08
N SER A 235 -10.14 -9.66 2.21
CA SER A 235 -11.60 -9.60 2.48
C SER A 235 -11.95 -10.28 3.79
N GLY A 236 -11.41 -11.48 3.98
CA GLY A 236 -11.65 -12.25 5.19
C GLY A 236 -11.03 -11.60 6.43
N MET A 237 -9.80 -11.10 6.31
CA MET A 237 -9.09 -10.42 7.40
C MET A 237 -9.88 -9.25 7.93
N LEU A 238 -10.47 -8.50 7.04
CA LEU A 238 -11.24 -7.37 7.46
C LEU A 238 -12.57 -7.68 8.09
N GLU A 239 -13.29 -8.57 7.51
CA GLU A 239 -14.52 -8.99 8.14
C GLU A 239 -14.23 -9.49 9.56
N GLN A 240 -13.18 -10.29 9.71
CA GLN A 240 -12.73 -10.79 10.99
C GLN A 240 -12.27 -9.66 11.93
N PHE A 241 -11.50 -8.71 11.41
CA PHE A 241 -11.07 -7.54 12.15
C PHE A 241 -12.26 -6.76 12.70
N ARG A 242 -13.23 -6.39 11.85
CA ARG A 242 -14.46 -5.68 12.27
C ARG A 242 -15.20 -6.43 13.37
N ARG A 243 -15.35 -7.73 13.22
CA ARG A 243 -16.00 -8.57 14.26
C ARG A 243 -15.27 -8.53 15.59
N THR A 244 -13.94 -8.50 15.54
CA THR A 244 -13.07 -8.62 16.71
C THR A 244 -12.91 -7.30 17.46
N VAL A 245 -12.78 -6.17 16.73
CA VAL A 245 -12.43 -4.87 17.34
C VAL A 245 -13.62 -3.93 17.51
N LYS A 246 -14.74 -4.14 16.81
CA LYS A 246 -15.91 -3.25 16.90
C LYS A 246 -16.40 -3.15 18.34
N GLY A 247 -16.30 -1.95 18.91
CA GLY A 247 -16.68 -1.69 20.31
C GLY A 247 -15.76 -2.35 21.36
N ASN A 248 -14.61 -2.88 20.96
CA ASN A 248 -13.64 -3.53 21.84
C ASN A 248 -12.25 -2.87 21.74
N GLN A 249 -12.07 -1.77 22.47
CA GLN A 249 -10.84 -1.00 22.51
C GLN A 249 -9.61 -1.83 22.94
N HIS A 250 -9.81 -2.79 23.86
CA HIS A 250 -8.71 -3.65 24.31
C HIS A 250 -8.18 -4.54 23.18
N ARG A 251 -9.06 -5.12 22.38
CA ARG A 251 -8.68 -5.93 21.21
C ARG A 251 -7.99 -5.08 20.15
N LEU A 252 -8.50 -3.88 19.94
CA LEU A 252 -7.87 -2.93 19.04
C LEU A 252 -6.43 -2.68 19.48
N ASN A 253 -6.19 -2.33 20.73
CA ASN A 253 -4.86 -2.11 21.28
C ASN A 253 -3.93 -3.32 21.07
N GLN A 254 -4.42 -4.54 21.29
CA GLN A 254 -3.63 -5.76 21.07
C GLN A 254 -3.14 -5.90 19.61
N VAL A 255 -4.02 -5.63 18.64
CA VAL A 255 -3.65 -5.67 17.23
C VAL A 255 -2.55 -4.65 16.93
N LEU A 256 -2.68 -3.47 17.49
CA LEU A 256 -1.78 -2.36 17.26
C LEU A 256 -0.40 -2.60 17.87
N ASP A 257 -0.37 -3.08 19.09
CA ASP A 257 0.87 -3.45 19.76
C ASP A 257 1.62 -4.55 18.99
N ALA A 258 0.88 -5.47 18.37
CA ALA A 258 1.47 -6.54 17.57
C ALA A 258 2.25 -6.03 16.34
N VAL A 259 1.88 -4.89 15.77
CA VAL A 259 2.48 -4.37 14.51
C VAL A 259 3.40 -3.18 14.71
N ARG A 260 3.43 -2.56 15.88
CA ARG A 260 4.21 -1.35 16.16
C ARG A 260 5.67 -1.45 15.74
N GLY A 261 6.32 -2.60 15.95
CA GLY A 261 7.70 -2.87 15.55
C GLY A 261 7.89 -3.15 14.05
N HIS A 262 6.79 -3.22 13.28
CA HIS A 262 6.76 -3.63 11.87
C HIS A 262 6.26 -2.52 10.94
N MET A 263 6.26 -1.27 11.43
CA MET A 263 5.72 -0.13 10.71
C MET A 263 6.67 1.07 10.77
N ALA A 264 6.71 1.86 9.68
CA ALA A 264 7.32 3.19 9.63
C ALA A 264 6.41 4.15 8.86
N SER A 265 6.35 5.42 9.28
CA SER A 265 5.53 6.46 8.64
C SER A 265 6.20 7.82 8.77
N ASP A 266 5.89 8.76 7.88
CA ASP A 266 6.23 10.18 7.99
C ASP A 266 5.15 10.98 8.73
N ALA A 267 3.96 10.44 8.88
CA ALA A 267 2.91 11.06 9.68
C ALA A 267 3.19 10.86 11.17
N SER A 268 2.97 11.91 11.97
CA SER A 268 3.01 11.78 13.42
C SER A 268 1.86 10.88 13.91
N ASP A 269 2.07 10.20 15.03
CA ASP A 269 1.03 9.39 15.68
C ASP A 269 -0.25 10.19 15.92
N ASN A 270 -0.13 11.45 16.31
CA ASN A 270 -1.27 12.33 16.51
C ASN A 270 -2.04 12.62 15.21
N THR A 271 -1.35 12.83 14.10
CA THR A 271 -1.96 13.04 12.78
C THR A 271 -2.75 11.80 12.38
N LEU A 272 -2.12 10.65 12.51
CA LEU A 272 -2.71 9.36 12.18
C LEU A 272 -3.96 9.07 13.02
N LEU A 273 -3.88 9.29 14.34
CA LEU A 273 -5.02 9.15 15.27
C LEU A 273 -6.18 10.08 14.94
N HIS A 274 -5.86 11.34 14.69
CA HIS A 274 -6.86 12.33 14.32
C HIS A 274 -7.62 11.90 13.08
N ASP A 275 -6.89 11.49 12.04
CA ASP A 275 -7.46 11.17 10.73
C ASP A 275 -8.32 9.91 10.77
N VAL A 276 -7.91 8.87 11.48
CA VAL A 276 -8.74 7.67 11.59
C VAL A 276 -10.03 7.94 12.34
N ASN A 277 -9.97 8.63 13.48
CA ASN A 277 -11.19 8.97 14.22
C ASN A 277 -12.10 9.92 13.45
N ALA A 278 -11.50 10.81 12.62
CA ALA A 278 -12.27 11.74 11.78
C ALA A 278 -12.95 11.04 10.59
N TYR A 279 -12.43 9.89 10.14
CA TYR A 279 -12.85 9.23 8.90
C TYR A 279 -13.50 7.85 9.11
N ASP A 280 -13.76 7.43 10.36
CA ASP A 280 -14.30 6.10 10.70
C ASP A 280 -15.71 5.85 10.12
N ASP A 281 -16.48 6.91 9.90
CA ASP A 281 -17.83 6.89 9.33
C ASP A 281 -17.88 7.18 7.82
N TYR A 282 -16.71 7.37 7.16
CA TYR A 282 -16.66 7.65 5.74
C TYR A 282 -17.07 6.41 4.92
N GLN A 283 -17.74 6.69 3.79
CA GLN A 283 -18.14 5.64 2.86
C GLN A 283 -16.94 5.21 2.01
N TRP A 284 -16.64 3.94 2.08
CA TRP A 284 -15.60 3.37 1.25
C TRP A 284 -16.11 3.11 -0.16
N GLN A 285 -15.33 3.55 -1.13
CA GLN A 285 -15.61 3.32 -2.54
C GLN A 285 -15.03 1.99 -3.03
N PRO A 286 -15.52 1.46 -4.15
CA PRO A 286 -14.91 0.30 -4.78
C PRO A 286 -13.42 0.53 -5.07
N LEU A 287 -12.63 -0.54 -4.94
CA LEU A 287 -11.22 -0.52 -5.32
C LEU A 287 -11.06 -0.13 -6.77
N LYS A 288 -10.15 0.81 -7.02
CA LYS A 288 -9.63 1.11 -8.35
C LYS A 288 -8.28 0.45 -8.54
N THR A 289 -8.03 -0.03 -9.74
CA THR A 289 -6.75 -0.61 -10.18
C THR A 289 -6.31 0.07 -11.46
N LEU A 290 -5.01 0.06 -11.73
CA LEU A 290 -4.47 0.49 -13.01
C LEU A 290 -4.92 -0.47 -14.11
N SER A 291 -5.27 0.08 -15.28
CA SER A 291 -5.45 -0.67 -16.52
C SER A 291 -4.15 -0.65 -17.32
N GLY A 292 -3.86 -1.71 -18.07
CA GLY A 292 -2.64 -1.81 -18.86
C GLY A 292 -2.37 -3.22 -19.34
N GLU A 293 -1.17 -3.44 -19.84
CA GLU A 293 -0.72 -4.70 -20.43
C GLU A 293 0.45 -5.30 -19.65
N HIS A 294 0.37 -6.59 -19.32
CA HIS A 294 1.49 -7.34 -18.76
C HIS A 294 2.37 -7.88 -19.87
N ALA A 295 3.68 -7.76 -19.68
CA ALA A 295 4.71 -8.31 -20.56
C ALA A 295 5.78 -9.02 -19.72
N ILE A 296 6.63 -9.77 -20.39
CA ILE A 296 7.86 -10.32 -19.83
C ILE A 296 9.01 -9.80 -20.69
N ASP A 297 10.01 -9.21 -20.07
CA ASP A 297 11.17 -8.70 -20.78
C ASP A 297 12.10 -9.83 -21.27
N GLU A 298 13.15 -9.47 -22.01
CA GLU A 298 14.11 -10.43 -22.56
C GLU A 298 14.92 -11.21 -21.49
N TYR A 299 14.91 -10.74 -20.23
CA TYR A 299 15.57 -11.36 -19.09
C TYR A 299 14.61 -12.18 -18.23
N GLY A 300 13.31 -12.22 -18.57
CA GLY A 300 12.29 -12.97 -17.84
C GLY A 300 11.65 -12.19 -16.68
N PHE A 301 11.85 -10.88 -16.58
CA PHE A 301 11.19 -10.05 -15.58
C PHE A 301 9.80 -9.61 -16.04
N ALA A 302 8.85 -9.59 -15.10
CA ALA A 302 7.51 -9.12 -15.37
C ALA A 302 7.51 -7.59 -15.51
N GLU A 303 6.77 -7.09 -16.49
CA GLU A 303 6.51 -5.67 -16.72
C GLU A 303 5.01 -5.43 -16.80
N PHE A 304 4.56 -4.30 -16.30
CA PHE A 304 3.19 -3.81 -16.49
C PHE A 304 3.21 -2.41 -17.11
N TRP A 305 2.74 -2.31 -18.33
CA TRP A 305 2.67 -1.06 -19.08
C TRP A 305 1.29 -0.45 -18.92
N VAL A 306 1.22 0.67 -18.21
CA VAL A 306 -0.04 1.34 -17.86
C VAL A 306 -0.67 1.96 -19.10
N ASP A 307 -1.98 1.79 -19.27
CA ASP A 307 -2.78 2.53 -20.26
C ASP A 307 -2.91 3.98 -19.78
N GLU A 308 -2.23 4.89 -20.46
CA GLU A 308 -2.19 6.31 -20.08
C GLU A 308 -3.56 7.01 -20.18
N ALA A 309 -4.42 6.59 -21.12
CA ALA A 309 -5.75 7.16 -21.26
C ALA A 309 -6.65 6.73 -20.08
N ALA A 310 -6.69 5.44 -19.78
CA ALA A 310 -7.42 4.92 -18.63
C ALA A 310 -6.88 5.45 -17.29
N LEU A 311 -5.55 5.62 -17.17
CA LEU A 311 -4.94 6.26 -16.00
C LEU A 311 -5.42 7.71 -15.84
N LYS A 312 -5.43 8.47 -16.93
CA LYS A 312 -5.87 9.86 -16.92
C LYS A 312 -7.34 9.99 -16.51
N ASP A 313 -8.20 9.12 -17.02
CA ASP A 313 -9.62 9.05 -16.65
C ASP A 313 -9.78 8.76 -15.16
N MET A 314 -9.06 7.77 -14.64
CA MET A 314 -9.09 7.43 -13.22
C MET A 314 -8.57 8.57 -12.34
N VAL A 315 -7.47 9.21 -12.73
CA VAL A 315 -6.88 10.34 -11.99
C VAL A 315 -7.85 11.52 -11.97
N ALA A 316 -8.48 11.85 -13.11
CA ALA A 316 -9.50 12.90 -13.20
C ALA A 316 -10.69 12.61 -12.27
N GLU A 317 -11.21 11.40 -12.29
CA GLU A 317 -12.38 10.99 -11.47
C GLU A 317 -12.10 11.09 -9.98
N VAL A 318 -10.92 10.67 -9.52
CA VAL A 318 -10.62 10.55 -8.09
C VAL A 318 -10.18 11.88 -7.49
N TRP A 319 -9.31 12.64 -8.17
CA TRP A 319 -8.59 13.75 -7.56
C TRP A 319 -8.90 15.13 -8.14
N PHE A 320 -9.60 15.21 -9.26
CA PHE A 320 -9.89 16.49 -9.93
C PHE A 320 -11.38 16.81 -9.98
N GLN A 321 -11.70 18.07 -10.29
CA GLN A 321 -13.06 18.57 -10.51
C GLN A 321 -13.09 19.74 -11.48
#